data_e3a10647449492dbc5d213af2738c04e
#
_entry.id   e3a10647449492dbc5d213af2738c04e
#
_cell.length_a   1.000
_cell.length_b   1.000
_cell.length_c   1.000
_cell.angle_alpha   90.00
_cell.angle_beta   90.00
_cell.angle_gamma   90.00
#
_symmetry.space_group_name_H-M   'P 1'
#
loop_
_entity.id
_entity.type
_entity.pdbx_description
1 polymer ?
#
loop_
_entity_poly.entity_id
_entity_poly.type
_entity_poly.pdbx_seq_one_letter_code
_entity_poly.pdbx_strand_id
1 'polypeptide(L)'
;MKFFKGYYEVIEKRDEDGRFQGKGVLRAVSSVNDEIEPALIEKSVFEQNYLDEILINIDGTKDKSRLGGNTLVATSIAIAKAAAASKAMPLFKYLNQDSSKFLLPCPMLNIINGGRH
;
A
#
# COMPACT_ATOMS: atom_id res chain seq x y z
N MET A 1 -17.83 -15.40 -6.78
CA MET A 1 -18.43 -14.66 -5.65
C MET A 1 -18.07 -13.19 -5.84
N LYS A 2 -19.04 -12.33 -6.22
CA LYS A 2 -18.80 -10.89 -6.37
C LYS A 2 -18.92 -10.26 -5.00
N PHE A 3 -17.82 -9.85 -4.41
CA PHE A 3 -17.85 -9.00 -3.23
C PHE A 3 -18.47 -7.65 -3.61
N PHE A 4 -19.31 -7.09 -2.75
CA PHE A 4 -19.78 -5.72 -2.90
C PHE A 4 -18.57 -4.80 -2.78
N LYS A 5 -18.09 -4.26 -3.89
CA LYS A 5 -17.12 -3.16 -3.87
C LYS A 5 -17.84 -1.92 -3.35
N GLY A 6 -17.30 -1.32 -2.30
CA GLY A 6 -17.75 0.00 -1.87
C GLY A 6 -17.53 1.02 -3.00
N TYR A 7 -18.40 2.02 -3.10
CA TYR A 7 -18.33 3.04 -4.17
C TYR A 7 -16.98 3.79 -4.22
N TYR A 8 -16.27 3.82 -3.10
CA TYR A 8 -14.96 4.50 -2.95
C TYR A 8 -13.79 3.52 -2.82
N GLU A 9 -14.00 2.24 -3.06
CA GLU A 9 -12.96 1.23 -2.94
C GLU A 9 -12.02 1.29 -4.14
N VAL A 10 -10.71 1.30 -3.87
CA VAL A 10 -9.68 1.26 -4.92
C VAL A 10 -9.63 -0.11 -5.59
N ILE A 11 -9.17 -0.13 -6.84
CA ILE A 11 -9.03 -1.36 -7.60
C ILE A 11 -7.69 -2.01 -7.29
N GLU A 12 -7.70 -3.32 -7.01
CA GLU A 12 -6.48 -4.11 -6.87
C GLU A 12 -6.02 -4.63 -8.24
N LYS A 13 -4.72 -4.57 -8.49
CA LYS A 13 -4.08 -5.19 -9.65
C LYS A 13 -3.86 -6.66 -9.39
N ARG A 14 -4.53 -7.52 -10.14
CA ARG A 14 -4.40 -8.98 -10.08
C ARG A 14 -4.04 -9.52 -11.44
N ASP A 15 -3.42 -10.73 -11.48
CA ASP A 15 -2.95 -11.33 -12.74
C ASP A 15 -4.10 -11.86 -13.58
N GLU A 16 -5.21 -12.28 -12.94
CA GLU A 16 -6.40 -12.88 -13.58
C GLU A 16 -6.09 -14.15 -14.38
N ASP A 17 -4.89 -14.70 -14.17
CA ASP A 17 -4.48 -15.99 -14.70
C ASP A 17 -4.94 -17.14 -13.80
N GLY A 18 -4.64 -18.40 -14.17
CA GLY A 18 -5.01 -19.56 -13.36
C GLY A 18 -4.26 -19.70 -12.04
N ARG A 19 -3.19 -18.91 -11.80
CA ARG A 19 -2.40 -18.95 -10.57
C ARG A 19 -3.17 -18.35 -9.41
N PHE A 20 -3.14 -19.05 -8.27
CA PHE A 20 -3.84 -18.60 -7.06
C PHE A 20 -5.30 -18.22 -7.30
N GLN A 21 -5.99 -18.95 -8.19
CA GLN A 21 -7.38 -18.68 -8.57
C GLN A 21 -7.60 -17.24 -9.08
N GLY A 22 -6.67 -16.74 -9.89
CA GLY A 22 -6.69 -15.37 -10.42
C GLY A 22 -6.23 -14.28 -9.45
N LYS A 23 -5.74 -14.65 -8.26
CA LYS A 23 -5.30 -13.70 -7.23
C LYS A 23 -3.79 -13.44 -7.25
N GLY A 24 -3.07 -13.89 -8.28
CA GLY A 24 -1.66 -13.58 -8.48
C GLY A 24 -1.41 -12.08 -8.56
N VAL A 25 -0.16 -11.66 -8.32
CA VAL A 25 0.25 -10.24 -8.26
C VAL A 25 1.51 -9.94 -9.08
N LEU A 26 1.87 -10.78 -10.05
CA LEU A 26 3.07 -10.56 -10.87
C LEU A 26 2.99 -9.27 -11.68
N ARG A 27 1.80 -8.89 -12.17
CA ARG A 27 1.59 -7.61 -12.85
C ARG A 27 1.85 -6.43 -11.90
N ALA A 28 1.43 -6.54 -10.65
CA ALA A 28 1.71 -5.53 -9.63
C ALA A 28 3.21 -5.42 -9.36
N VAL A 29 3.91 -6.57 -9.23
CA VAL A 29 5.38 -6.60 -9.05
C VAL A 29 6.10 -6.00 -10.25
N SER A 30 5.70 -6.33 -11.48
CA SER A 30 6.27 -5.72 -12.70
C SER A 30 6.10 -4.19 -12.68
N SER A 31 4.90 -3.69 -12.33
CA SER A 31 4.68 -2.24 -12.21
C SER A 31 5.60 -1.58 -11.18
N VAL A 32 5.92 -2.27 -10.07
CA VAL A 32 6.90 -1.74 -9.10
C VAL A 32 8.28 -1.63 -9.72
N ASN A 33 8.76 -2.69 -10.36
CA ASN A 33 10.12 -2.75 -10.88
C ASN A 33 10.32 -1.84 -12.12
N ASP A 34 9.31 -1.78 -13.00
CA ASP A 34 9.45 -1.15 -14.31
C ASP A 34 9.07 0.34 -14.31
N GLU A 35 8.16 0.75 -13.41
CA GLU A 35 7.63 2.12 -13.41
C GLU A 35 7.90 2.87 -12.10
N ILE A 36 7.68 2.22 -10.94
CA ILE A 36 7.79 2.89 -9.64
C ILE A 36 9.24 3.01 -9.20
N GLU A 37 10.01 1.92 -9.26
CA GLU A 37 11.41 1.92 -8.85
C GLU A 37 12.23 3.01 -9.55
N PRO A 38 12.21 3.14 -10.90
CA PRO A 38 12.94 4.20 -11.59
C PRO A 38 12.52 5.62 -11.15
N ALA A 39 11.27 5.82 -10.80
CA ALA A 39 10.77 7.11 -10.34
C ALA A 39 11.18 7.47 -8.92
N LEU A 40 11.51 6.47 -8.10
CA LEU A 40 11.89 6.65 -6.69
C LEU A 40 13.40 6.60 -6.44
N ILE A 41 14.18 6.05 -7.36
CA ILE A 41 15.65 6.02 -7.26
C ILE A 41 16.19 7.44 -6.98
N GLU A 42 17.21 7.51 -6.11
CA GLU A 42 17.89 8.75 -5.69
C GLU A 42 17.01 9.70 -4.85
N LYS A 43 15.78 9.34 -4.51
CA LYS A 43 14.95 10.15 -3.62
C LYS A 43 15.13 9.75 -2.16
N SER A 44 14.97 10.74 -1.29
CA SER A 44 15.07 10.53 0.15
C SER A 44 13.87 9.75 0.68
N VAL A 45 14.12 8.62 1.32
CA VAL A 45 13.07 7.80 1.96
C VAL A 45 12.38 8.51 3.14
N PHE A 46 12.90 9.65 3.60
CA PHE A 46 12.34 10.40 4.71
C PHE A 46 11.21 11.35 4.30
N GLU A 47 10.99 11.51 3.01
CA GLU A 47 9.97 12.41 2.45
C GLU A 47 8.71 11.66 2.06
N GLN A 48 8.10 10.93 3.02
CA GLN A 48 6.98 10.02 2.78
C GLN A 48 5.85 10.65 1.95
N ASN A 49 5.40 11.85 2.34
CA ASN A 49 4.29 12.52 1.63
C ASN A 49 4.64 12.81 0.17
N TYR A 50 5.85 13.27 -0.09
CA TYR A 50 6.31 13.55 -1.46
C TYR A 50 6.41 12.27 -2.30
N LEU A 51 6.92 11.18 -1.70
CA LEU A 51 7.00 9.89 -2.37
C LEU A 51 5.61 9.30 -2.65
N ASP A 52 4.68 9.44 -1.72
CA ASP A 52 3.29 9.02 -1.91
C ASP A 52 2.59 9.84 -3.01
N GLU A 53 2.85 11.14 -3.12
CA GLU A 53 2.37 11.96 -4.22
C GLU A 53 2.92 11.50 -5.57
N ILE A 54 4.19 11.11 -5.64
CA ILE A 54 4.78 10.53 -6.87
C ILE A 54 4.01 9.25 -7.24
N LEU A 55 3.76 8.34 -6.29
CA LEU A 55 3.01 7.12 -6.55
C LEU A 55 1.60 7.40 -7.08
N ILE A 56 0.91 8.36 -6.48
CA ILE A 56 -0.43 8.78 -6.89
C ILE A 56 -0.41 9.35 -8.31
N ASN A 57 0.59 10.17 -8.61
CA ASN A 57 0.73 10.82 -9.93
C ASN A 57 1.11 9.82 -11.03
N ILE A 58 1.97 8.83 -10.73
CA ILE A 58 2.30 7.76 -11.67
C ILE A 58 1.04 6.96 -12.01
N ASP A 59 0.20 6.62 -11.03
CA ASP A 59 -1.08 5.95 -11.31
C ASP A 59 -2.00 6.83 -12.14
N GLY A 60 -2.19 8.08 -11.76
CA GLY A 60 -2.97 9.08 -12.48
C GLY A 60 -4.47 8.82 -12.52
N THR A 61 -4.97 7.72 -11.96
CA THR A 61 -6.39 7.38 -11.96
C THR A 61 -7.05 7.66 -10.60
N LYS A 62 -8.35 7.94 -10.62
CA LYS A 62 -9.11 8.23 -9.40
C LYS A 62 -9.20 7.00 -8.48
N ASP A 63 -9.43 5.83 -9.05
CA ASP A 63 -9.67 4.55 -8.36
C ASP A 63 -8.42 3.66 -8.26
N LYS A 64 -7.25 4.21 -8.63
CA LYS A 64 -5.96 3.50 -8.64
C LYS A 64 -5.94 2.25 -9.53
N SER A 65 -6.73 2.29 -10.61
CA SER A 65 -6.91 1.13 -11.50
C SER A 65 -5.70 0.84 -12.40
N ARG A 66 -4.83 1.81 -12.67
CA ARG A 66 -3.68 1.61 -13.57
C ARG A 66 -2.59 0.75 -12.94
N LEU A 67 -2.12 1.12 -11.77
CA LEU A 67 -1.09 0.38 -11.02
C LEU A 67 -1.67 -0.58 -9.99
N GLY A 68 -2.86 -0.27 -9.49
CA GLY A 68 -3.53 -1.01 -8.44
C GLY A 68 -3.27 -0.47 -7.04
N GLY A 69 -4.33 -0.35 -6.23
CA GLY A 69 -4.22 0.11 -4.85
C GLY A 69 -3.28 -0.74 -3.99
N ASN A 70 -3.28 -2.06 -4.22
CA ASN A 70 -2.35 -2.98 -3.56
C ASN A 70 -0.88 -2.67 -3.88
N THR A 71 -0.55 -2.31 -5.12
CA THR A 71 0.79 -1.91 -5.54
C THR A 71 1.25 -0.65 -4.80
N LEU A 72 0.41 0.38 -4.81
CA LEU A 72 0.73 1.68 -4.21
C LEU A 72 0.90 1.57 -2.69
N VAL A 73 -0.03 0.90 -2.01
CA VAL A 73 0.02 0.71 -0.56
C VAL A 73 1.25 -0.11 -0.14
N ALA A 74 1.54 -1.21 -0.85
CA ALA A 74 2.71 -2.02 -0.55
C ALA A 74 4.02 -1.23 -0.69
N THR A 75 4.13 -0.40 -1.73
CA THR A 75 5.31 0.45 -1.95
C THR A 75 5.42 1.53 -0.87
N SER A 76 4.34 2.24 -0.55
CA SER A 76 4.32 3.27 0.51
C SER A 76 4.74 2.69 1.88
N ILE A 77 4.24 1.50 2.23
CA ILE A 77 4.65 0.80 3.45
C ILE A 77 6.14 0.40 3.41
N ALA A 78 6.64 -0.03 2.25
CA ALA A 78 8.05 -0.39 2.10
C ALA A 78 8.96 0.83 2.30
N ILE A 79 8.59 2.00 1.77
CA ILE A 79 9.29 3.27 1.98
C ILE A 79 9.34 3.62 3.47
N ALA A 80 8.22 3.61 4.16
CA ALA A 80 8.16 3.90 5.59
C ALA A 80 9.04 2.95 6.42
N LYS A 81 9.04 1.65 6.08
CA LYS A 81 9.91 0.66 6.72
C LYS A 81 11.39 0.92 6.45
N ALA A 82 11.75 1.28 5.22
CA ALA A 82 13.12 1.62 4.86
C ALA A 82 13.60 2.85 5.63
N ALA A 83 12.77 3.88 5.75
CA ALA A 83 13.06 5.07 6.54
C ALA A 83 13.27 4.75 8.03
N ALA A 84 12.41 3.93 8.62
CA ALA A 84 12.54 3.48 10.00
C ALA A 84 13.83 2.68 10.22
N ALA A 85 14.14 1.76 9.30
CA ALA A 85 15.37 0.95 9.34
C ALA A 85 16.63 1.83 9.22
N SER A 86 16.61 2.84 8.33
CA SER A 86 17.73 3.79 8.19
C SER A 86 17.99 4.60 9.46
N LYS A 87 16.98 4.82 10.29
CA LYS A 87 17.08 5.44 11.61
C LYS A 87 17.32 4.44 12.74
N ALA A 88 17.53 3.16 12.43
CA ALA A 88 17.70 2.07 13.40
C ALA A 88 16.59 2.04 14.48
N MET A 89 15.34 2.29 14.08
CA MET A 89 14.20 2.31 15.01
C MET A 89 13.02 1.50 14.47
N PRO A 90 12.15 0.96 15.34
CA PRO A 90 10.95 0.26 14.90
C PRO A 90 9.95 1.22 14.23
N LEU A 91 9.20 0.70 13.26
CA LEU A 91 8.28 1.48 12.43
C LEU A 91 7.27 2.31 13.26
N PHE A 92 6.68 1.69 14.31
CA PHE A 92 5.71 2.41 15.16
C PHE A 92 6.31 3.65 15.82
N LYS A 93 7.59 3.60 16.20
CA LYS A 93 8.30 4.72 16.79
C LYS A 93 8.64 5.77 15.73
N TYR A 94 9.01 5.33 14.53
CA TYR A 94 9.27 6.22 13.40
C TYR A 94 8.02 7.03 13.01
N LEU A 95 6.86 6.37 12.95
CA LEU A 95 5.59 7.02 12.58
C LEU A 95 5.07 7.98 13.65
N ASN A 96 5.43 7.77 14.93
CA ASN A 96 5.01 8.62 16.04
C ASN A 96 6.09 9.66 16.38
N GLN A 97 6.44 10.51 15.41
CA GLN A 97 7.56 11.45 15.54
C GLN A 97 7.36 12.51 16.61
N ASP A 98 6.12 12.86 16.94
CA ASP A 98 5.79 14.01 17.79
C ASP A 98 5.39 13.65 19.23
N SER A 99 5.38 12.37 19.58
CA SER A 99 4.92 11.93 20.90
C SER A 99 5.87 10.94 21.55
N SER A 100 6.18 11.19 22.82
CA SER A 100 6.87 10.23 23.67
C SER A 100 5.94 9.14 24.23
N LYS A 101 4.63 9.27 24.01
CA LYS A 101 3.61 8.35 24.54
C LYS A 101 3.08 7.45 23.43
N PHE A 102 3.02 6.16 23.71
CA PHE A 102 2.44 5.17 22.82
C PHE A 102 1.20 4.59 23.48
N LEU A 103 0.11 4.51 22.72
CA LEU A 103 -1.12 3.86 23.14
C LEU A 103 -1.31 2.59 22.32
N LEU A 104 -1.59 1.50 22.98
CA LEU A 104 -2.05 0.30 22.27
C LEU A 104 -3.45 0.56 21.72
N PRO A 105 -3.69 0.30 20.43
CA PRO A 105 -5.04 0.45 19.89
C PRO A 105 -5.99 -0.52 20.54
N CYS A 106 -7.25 -0.11 20.70
CA CYS A 106 -8.30 -1.03 21.08
C CYS A 106 -8.47 -2.09 19.98
N PRO A 107 -8.37 -3.39 20.31
CA PRO A 107 -8.54 -4.43 19.30
C PRO A 107 -9.94 -4.39 18.69
N MET A 108 -10.02 -4.31 17.38
CA MET A 108 -11.26 -4.47 16.63
C MET A 108 -11.28 -5.86 16.02
N LEU A 109 -12.29 -6.65 16.38
CA LEU A 109 -12.46 -8.01 15.90
C LEU A 109 -13.78 -8.12 15.15
N ASN A 110 -13.74 -8.78 14.01
CA ASN A 110 -14.94 -9.14 13.29
C ASN A 110 -15.45 -10.48 13.86
N ILE A 111 -16.40 -10.41 14.79
CA ILE A 111 -16.91 -11.59 15.51
C ILE A 111 -18.10 -12.19 14.77
N ILE A 112 -18.94 -11.37 14.16
CA ILE A 112 -20.14 -11.80 13.45
C ILE A 112 -20.16 -11.12 12.09
N ASN A 113 -20.09 -11.93 11.04
CA ASN A 113 -20.32 -11.48 9.67
C ASN A 113 -21.77 -11.81 9.32
N GLY A 114 -22.61 -10.79 9.21
CA GLY A 114 -23.99 -10.90 8.76
C GLY A 114 -24.17 -10.22 7.41
N GLY A 115 -25.15 -10.67 6.64
CA GLY A 115 -25.50 -10.10 5.36
C GLY A 115 -25.24 -11.05 4.18
N ARG A 116 -25.65 -10.63 2.98
CA ARG A 116 -25.37 -11.36 1.73
C ARG A 116 -23.93 -11.18 1.34
N HIS A 117 -23.17 -12.20 1.52
CA HIS A 117 -21.82 -12.33 0.95
C HIS A 117 -21.84 -13.15 -0.33
#